data_152b96e8e76503ec7341158134add1b7
#
_entry.id   152b96e8e76503ec7341158134add1b7
#
_cell.length_a   1.000
_cell.length_b   1.000
_cell.length_c   1.000
_cell.angle_alpha   90.00
_cell.angle_beta   90.00
_cell.angle_gamma   90.00
#
_symmetry.space_group_name_H-M   'P 1'
#
loop_
_entity.id
_entity.type
_entity.pdbx_description
1 polymer ?
#
loop_
_entity_poly.entity_id
_entity_poly.type
_entity_poly.pdbx_seq_one_letter_code
_entity_poly.pdbx_strand_id
1 'polypeptide(L)'
;MEAKTKVAVLGGGSWATAIVKMLSDNKVDVSWWMRDMESVAFINKFHHNPRYIPSAQLKLKRGAASNDLNKVLQNAHFVVMAVPAAFLKEALQSVTSQQLEGKVIVSAIKGMIPDENLLIANFFFKYFNVPEQNFLVISGPCHAEEVAQEKLSYLTIAGVDATKAQKFAALL
;
A
#
# COMPACT_ATOMS: atom_id res chain seq x y z
N MET A 1 11.92 14.71 -18.65
CA MET A 1 11.98 14.21 -17.25
C MET A 1 10.91 13.13 -17.13
N GLU A 2 11.29 11.89 -16.90
CA GLU A 2 10.30 10.84 -16.63
C GLU A 2 9.49 11.21 -15.39
N ALA A 3 8.18 11.10 -15.51
CA ALA A 3 7.28 11.36 -14.38
C ALA A 3 7.63 10.39 -13.23
N LYS A 4 7.93 10.93 -12.06
CA LYS A 4 8.32 10.13 -10.90
C LYS A 4 7.17 9.19 -10.51
N THR A 5 7.44 7.89 -10.41
CA THR A 5 6.42 6.92 -9.98
C THR A 5 5.88 7.29 -8.61
N LYS A 6 4.55 7.39 -8.51
CA LYS A 6 3.84 7.64 -7.25
C LYS A 6 3.14 6.37 -6.77
N VAL A 7 3.32 6.06 -5.49
CA VAL A 7 2.71 4.90 -4.82
C VAL A 7 1.79 5.38 -3.72
N ALA A 8 0.53 4.95 -3.78
CA ALA A 8 -0.41 5.08 -2.67
C ALA A 8 -0.31 3.84 -1.78
N VAL A 9 -0.25 4.00 -0.46
CA VAL A 9 -0.32 2.89 0.51
C VAL A 9 -1.55 3.09 1.38
N LEU A 10 -2.41 2.08 1.46
CA LEU A 10 -3.65 2.09 2.24
C LEU A 10 -3.51 1.16 3.44
N GLY A 11 -3.61 1.72 4.63
CA GLY A 11 -3.49 1.01 5.90
C GLY A 11 -2.48 1.68 6.85
N GLY A 12 -2.69 1.55 8.15
CA GLY A 12 -1.85 2.19 9.19
C GLY A 12 -1.11 1.20 10.10
N GLY A 13 -1.12 -0.10 9.79
CA GLY A 13 -0.52 -1.16 10.60
C GLY A 13 0.98 -1.34 10.40
N SER A 14 1.58 -2.33 11.10
CA SER A 14 3.01 -2.65 10.99
C SER A 14 3.46 -2.90 9.56
N TRP A 15 2.70 -3.70 8.80
CA TRP A 15 3.08 -4.03 7.42
C TRP A 15 3.01 -2.82 6.48
N ALA A 16 1.99 -1.98 6.62
CA ALA A 16 1.92 -0.71 5.88
C ALA A 16 3.12 0.19 6.22
N THR A 17 3.48 0.29 7.50
CA THR A 17 4.62 1.08 7.97
C THR A 17 5.94 0.58 7.36
N ALA A 18 6.16 -0.74 7.34
CA ALA A 18 7.36 -1.35 6.74
C ALA A 18 7.43 -1.08 5.23
N ILE A 19 6.33 -1.23 4.50
CA ILE A 19 6.27 -0.93 3.06
C ILE A 19 6.55 0.56 2.80
N VAL A 20 5.94 1.45 3.57
CA VAL A 20 6.19 2.90 3.46
C VAL A 20 7.65 3.24 3.76
N LYS A 21 8.26 2.57 4.74
CA LYS A 21 9.69 2.72 5.07
C LYS A 21 10.56 2.36 3.85
N MET A 22 10.39 1.17 3.28
CA MET A 22 11.15 0.74 2.08
C MET A 22 10.99 1.73 0.92
N LEU A 23 9.76 2.07 0.56
CA LEU A 23 9.46 2.99 -0.54
C LEU A 23 10.08 4.38 -0.30
N SER A 24 9.97 4.90 0.93
CA SER A 24 10.49 6.23 1.26
C SER A 24 12.02 6.29 1.30
N ASP A 25 12.68 5.21 1.72
CA ASP A 25 14.14 5.10 1.68
C ASP A 25 14.68 5.08 0.25
N ASN A 26 13.95 4.44 -0.66
CA ASN A 26 14.24 4.43 -2.09
C ASN A 26 13.76 5.70 -2.81
N LYS A 27 13.39 6.75 -2.06
CA LYS A 27 12.99 8.07 -2.58
C LYS A 27 11.78 8.02 -3.53
N VAL A 28 10.94 7.00 -3.40
CA VAL A 28 9.66 6.90 -4.12
C VAL A 28 8.71 7.99 -3.61
N ASP A 29 7.86 8.50 -4.49
CA ASP A 29 6.81 9.45 -4.11
C ASP A 29 5.64 8.70 -3.48
N VAL A 30 5.54 8.72 -2.14
CA VAL A 30 4.53 7.99 -1.37
C VAL A 30 3.42 8.91 -0.92
N SER A 31 2.18 8.48 -1.10
CA SER A 31 0.99 8.98 -0.40
C SER A 31 0.45 7.87 0.48
N TRP A 32 0.19 8.16 1.75
CA TRP A 32 -0.17 7.16 2.74
C TRP A 32 -1.51 7.43 3.40
N TRP A 33 -2.46 6.52 3.24
CA TRP A 33 -3.79 6.63 3.84
C TRP A 33 -3.94 5.81 5.11
N MET A 34 -4.55 6.41 6.12
CA MET A 34 -5.01 5.73 7.33
C MET A 34 -6.22 6.47 7.93
N ARG A 35 -7.07 5.74 8.65
CA ARG A 35 -8.30 6.30 9.24
C ARG A 35 -8.03 7.30 10.36
N ASP A 36 -7.03 7.02 11.16
CA ASP A 36 -6.74 7.74 12.40
C ASP A 36 -6.04 9.08 12.14
N MET A 37 -6.78 10.16 12.35
CA MET A 37 -6.28 11.53 12.13
C MET A 37 -5.14 11.93 13.07
N GLU A 38 -5.11 11.39 14.30
CA GLU A 38 -4.04 11.68 15.25
C GLU A 38 -2.71 11.09 14.76
N SER A 39 -2.74 9.84 14.28
CA SER A 39 -1.58 9.22 13.66
C SER A 39 -1.15 9.93 12.39
N VAL A 40 -2.09 10.39 11.55
CA VAL A 40 -1.78 11.21 10.36
C VAL A 40 -1.03 12.49 10.75
N ALA A 41 -1.53 13.24 11.72
CA ALA A 41 -0.92 14.47 12.20
C ALA A 41 0.48 14.20 12.77
N PHE A 42 0.61 13.14 13.58
CA PHE A 42 1.87 12.75 14.19
C PHE A 42 2.92 12.36 13.14
N ILE A 43 2.56 11.51 12.17
CA ILE A 43 3.47 11.08 11.10
C ILE A 43 3.94 12.26 10.26
N ASN A 44 3.05 13.16 9.88
CA ASN A 44 3.40 14.34 9.09
C ASN A 44 4.33 15.32 9.85
N LYS A 45 4.32 15.29 11.20
CA LYS A 45 5.14 16.14 12.04
C LYS A 45 6.47 15.50 12.43
N PHE A 46 6.45 14.22 12.78
CA PHE A 46 7.58 13.55 13.41
C PHE A 46 8.22 12.46 12.54
N HIS A 47 7.60 12.09 11.42
CA HIS A 47 8.10 11.08 10.49
C HIS A 47 8.28 9.68 11.11
N HIS A 48 7.42 9.33 12.08
CA HIS A 48 7.30 7.98 12.66
C HIS A 48 5.83 7.61 12.76
N ASN A 49 5.53 6.30 12.72
CA ASN A 49 4.21 5.83 13.11
C ASN A 49 4.14 5.68 14.64
N PRO A 50 3.24 6.39 15.34
CA PRO A 50 3.20 6.36 16.80
C PRO A 50 2.75 5.02 17.39
N ARG A 51 2.01 4.21 16.61
CA ARG A 51 1.39 2.96 17.09
C ARG A 51 2.11 1.71 16.62
N TYR A 52 2.78 1.78 15.45
CA TYR A 52 3.38 0.62 14.79
C TYR A 52 4.80 0.92 14.37
N ILE A 53 5.75 0.13 14.88
CA ILE A 53 7.18 0.25 14.58
C ILE A 53 7.68 1.69 14.81
N PRO A 54 7.52 2.25 16.00
CA PRO A 54 7.83 3.66 16.26
C PRO A 54 9.32 4.01 16.11
N SER A 55 10.19 2.99 16.11
CA SER A 55 11.64 3.15 15.84
C SER A 55 11.96 3.41 14.37
N ALA A 56 11.03 3.13 13.43
CA ALA A 56 11.26 3.32 12.01
C ALA A 56 11.15 4.79 11.62
N GLN A 57 12.27 5.41 11.25
CA GLN A 57 12.29 6.75 10.66
C GLN A 57 11.82 6.69 9.21
N LEU A 58 10.83 7.48 8.86
CA LEU A 58 10.22 7.51 7.53
C LEU A 58 10.70 8.76 6.78
N LYS A 59 11.19 8.59 5.54
CA LYS A 59 11.68 9.70 4.69
C LYS A 59 10.54 10.26 3.81
N LEU A 60 9.41 10.55 4.44
CA LEU A 60 8.22 11.05 3.77
C LEU A 60 8.30 12.55 3.48
N LYS A 61 7.70 12.98 2.38
CA LYS A 61 7.42 14.39 2.14
C LYS A 61 6.38 14.91 3.13
N ARG A 62 6.43 16.21 3.41
CA ARG A 62 5.41 16.87 4.23
C ARG A 62 4.00 16.66 3.65
N GLY A 63 3.06 16.20 4.46
CA GLY A 63 1.68 15.95 4.03
C GLY A 63 1.48 14.68 3.22
N ALA A 64 2.44 13.75 3.23
CA ALA A 64 2.33 12.45 2.58
C ALA A 64 1.27 11.54 3.23
N ALA A 65 1.12 11.60 4.56
CA ALA A 65 0.05 10.90 5.26
C ALA A 65 -1.25 11.72 5.24
N SER A 66 -2.38 11.04 5.02
CA SER A 66 -3.72 11.65 4.97
C SER A 66 -4.80 10.65 5.34
N ASN A 67 -5.90 11.12 5.89
CA ASN A 67 -7.14 10.36 6.05
C ASN A 67 -8.13 10.58 4.89
N ASP A 68 -7.80 11.44 3.94
CA ASP A 68 -8.54 11.64 2.70
C ASP A 68 -8.05 10.65 1.64
N LEU A 69 -8.88 9.62 1.37
CA LEU A 69 -8.57 8.56 0.43
C LEU A 69 -8.48 9.07 -1.01
N ASN A 70 -9.32 10.04 -1.40
CA ASN A 70 -9.30 10.64 -2.73
C ASN A 70 -7.95 11.32 -3.00
N LYS A 71 -7.48 12.10 -2.03
CA LYS A 71 -6.18 12.77 -2.10
C LYS A 71 -5.03 11.78 -2.24
N VAL A 72 -5.08 10.66 -1.51
CA VAL A 72 -4.04 9.63 -1.53
C VAL A 72 -4.02 8.88 -2.87
N LEU A 73 -5.18 8.56 -3.43
CA LEU A 73 -5.29 7.85 -4.72
C LEU A 73 -4.96 8.73 -5.92
N GLN A 74 -4.99 10.06 -5.76
CA GLN A 74 -4.77 11.00 -6.86
C GLN A 74 -3.37 10.84 -7.47
N ASN A 75 -3.31 10.61 -8.79
CA ASN A 75 -2.08 10.44 -9.55
C ASN A 75 -1.20 9.25 -9.12
N ALA A 76 -1.74 8.30 -8.33
CA ALA A 76 -1.02 7.09 -7.99
C ALA A 76 -0.95 6.15 -9.20
N HIS A 77 0.23 5.58 -9.45
CA HIS A 77 0.45 4.53 -10.44
C HIS A 77 0.24 3.14 -9.83
N PHE A 78 0.71 2.96 -8.61
CA PHE A 78 0.50 1.76 -7.80
C PHE A 78 -0.29 2.09 -6.56
N VAL A 79 -1.19 1.18 -6.16
CA VAL A 79 -1.99 1.30 -4.94
C VAL A 79 -1.79 0.04 -4.10
N VAL A 80 -1.04 0.18 -3.02
CA VAL A 80 -0.75 -0.93 -2.11
C VAL A 80 -1.86 -1.05 -1.07
N MET A 81 -2.51 -2.21 -1.03
CA MET A 81 -3.54 -2.55 -0.04
C MET A 81 -2.88 -3.27 1.14
N ALA A 82 -2.77 -2.57 2.27
CA ALA A 82 -2.14 -3.08 3.49
C ALA A 82 -3.07 -2.95 4.72
N VAL A 83 -4.38 -3.06 4.50
CA VAL A 83 -5.40 -3.17 5.55
C VAL A 83 -5.72 -4.65 5.79
N PRO A 84 -6.15 -5.08 6.98
CA PRO A 84 -6.62 -6.44 7.17
C PRO A 84 -7.84 -6.75 6.28
N ALA A 85 -7.94 -7.99 5.77
CA ALA A 85 -9.01 -8.42 4.86
C ALA A 85 -10.42 -8.09 5.37
N ALA A 86 -10.65 -8.25 6.68
CA ALA A 86 -11.94 -7.95 7.32
C ALA A 86 -12.37 -6.48 7.21
N PHE A 87 -11.42 -5.54 7.03
CA PHE A 87 -11.71 -4.10 6.95
C PHE A 87 -11.60 -3.55 5.54
N LEU A 88 -11.28 -4.38 4.53
CA LEU A 88 -11.04 -3.90 3.18
C LEU A 88 -12.29 -3.26 2.56
N LYS A 89 -13.46 -3.89 2.72
CA LYS A 89 -14.74 -3.35 2.21
C LYS A 89 -15.05 -1.98 2.83
N GLU A 90 -14.93 -1.88 4.14
CA GLU A 90 -15.16 -0.62 4.86
C GLU A 90 -14.16 0.46 4.40
N ALA A 91 -12.88 0.11 4.27
CA ALA A 91 -11.86 1.05 3.84
C ALA A 91 -12.11 1.59 2.42
N LEU A 92 -12.70 0.78 1.53
CA LEU A 92 -12.96 1.14 0.14
C LEU A 92 -14.41 1.57 -0.13
N GLN A 93 -15.26 1.73 0.88
CA GLN A 93 -16.70 2.03 0.70
C GLN A 93 -16.99 3.29 -0.11
N SER A 94 -16.08 4.27 -0.10
CA SER A 94 -16.21 5.52 -0.85
C SER A 94 -15.41 5.51 -2.16
N VAL A 95 -14.71 4.42 -2.49
CA VAL A 95 -13.89 4.31 -3.71
C VAL A 95 -14.75 3.80 -4.86
N THR A 96 -14.62 4.42 -6.01
CA THR A 96 -15.26 3.99 -7.25
C THR A 96 -14.28 3.27 -8.16
N SER A 97 -14.80 2.45 -9.10
CA SER A 97 -13.98 1.80 -10.11
C SER A 97 -13.16 2.82 -10.92
N GLN A 98 -13.74 3.98 -11.23
CA GLN A 98 -13.08 5.05 -11.97
C GLN A 98 -11.83 5.59 -11.24
N GLN A 99 -11.85 5.64 -9.91
CA GLN A 99 -10.68 6.09 -9.13
C GLN A 99 -9.52 5.10 -9.17
N LEU A 100 -9.79 3.82 -9.47
CA LEU A 100 -8.78 2.78 -9.62
C LEU A 100 -8.42 2.49 -11.09
N GLU A 101 -9.11 3.10 -12.04
CA GLU A 101 -8.85 2.91 -13.46
C GLU A 101 -7.41 3.25 -13.83
N GLY A 102 -6.78 2.38 -14.61
CA GLY A 102 -5.39 2.52 -15.05
C GLY A 102 -4.33 2.33 -13.97
N LYS A 103 -4.71 2.15 -12.70
CA LYS A 103 -3.77 1.91 -11.61
C LYS A 103 -3.46 0.42 -11.46
N VAL A 104 -2.28 0.14 -10.93
CA VAL A 104 -1.88 -1.22 -10.55
C VAL A 104 -2.16 -1.42 -9.06
N ILE A 105 -3.04 -2.35 -8.75
CA ILE A 105 -3.33 -2.73 -7.36
C ILE A 105 -2.29 -3.74 -6.89
N VAL A 106 -1.73 -3.50 -5.72
CA VAL A 106 -0.72 -4.38 -5.11
C VAL A 106 -1.25 -4.85 -3.76
N SER A 107 -1.68 -6.10 -3.68
CA SER A 107 -2.20 -6.66 -2.44
C SER A 107 -1.06 -7.11 -1.53
N ALA A 108 -1.00 -6.53 -0.35
CA ALA A 108 -0.18 -6.98 0.78
C ALA A 108 -1.05 -7.63 1.88
N ILE A 109 -2.27 -8.02 1.52
CA ILE A 109 -3.29 -8.56 2.42
C ILE A 109 -3.19 -10.08 2.44
N LYS A 110 -3.17 -10.66 3.64
CA LYS A 110 -3.25 -12.12 3.85
C LYS A 110 -4.71 -12.55 4.01
N GLY A 111 -5.03 -13.73 3.47
CA GLY A 111 -6.35 -14.33 3.62
C GLY A 111 -7.35 -13.95 2.53
N MET A 112 -8.63 -14.00 2.88
CA MET A 112 -9.78 -13.81 1.99
C MET A 112 -10.73 -12.77 2.57
N ILE A 113 -11.62 -12.23 1.74
CA ILE A 113 -12.71 -11.37 2.19
C ILE A 113 -13.69 -12.23 3.01
N PRO A 114 -13.91 -11.91 4.30
CA PRO A 114 -14.94 -12.57 5.09
C PRO A 114 -16.31 -12.42 4.42
N ASP A 115 -17.26 -13.28 4.78
CA ASP A 115 -18.65 -13.30 4.33
C ASP A 115 -18.84 -13.71 2.85
N GLU A 116 -17.92 -13.36 1.97
CA GLU A 116 -18.01 -13.72 0.55
C GLU A 116 -17.07 -14.85 0.15
N ASN A 117 -16.12 -15.23 1.01
CA ASN A 117 -15.07 -16.22 0.73
C ASN A 117 -14.32 -15.96 -0.59
N LEU A 118 -14.15 -14.66 -0.92
CA LEU A 118 -13.43 -14.23 -2.13
C LEU A 118 -11.96 -14.01 -1.84
N LEU A 119 -11.11 -14.46 -2.77
CA LEU A 119 -9.74 -14.01 -2.82
C LEU A 119 -9.71 -12.49 -3.05
N ILE A 120 -8.69 -11.82 -2.51
CA ILE A 120 -8.55 -10.35 -2.64
C ILE A 120 -8.55 -9.93 -4.13
N ALA A 121 -7.88 -10.68 -5.00
CA ALA A 121 -7.88 -10.44 -6.44
C ALA A 121 -9.30 -10.47 -7.02
N ASN A 122 -10.07 -11.52 -6.74
CA ASN A 122 -11.44 -11.70 -7.24
C ASN A 122 -12.37 -10.57 -6.74
N PHE A 123 -12.13 -10.06 -5.52
CA PHE A 123 -12.86 -8.90 -5.01
C PHE A 123 -12.61 -7.67 -5.87
N PHE A 124 -11.37 -7.34 -6.23
CA PHE A 124 -11.05 -6.21 -7.07
C PHE A 124 -11.55 -6.38 -8.51
N PHE A 125 -11.48 -7.59 -9.07
CA PHE A 125 -11.99 -7.89 -10.40
C PHE A 125 -13.52 -7.70 -10.46
N LYS A 126 -14.24 -8.22 -9.45
CA LYS A 126 -15.70 -8.21 -9.39
C LYS A 126 -16.28 -6.82 -9.10
N TYR A 127 -15.74 -6.09 -8.13
CA TYR A 127 -16.34 -4.88 -7.63
C TYR A 127 -15.73 -3.58 -8.17
N PHE A 128 -14.51 -3.64 -8.66
CA PHE A 128 -13.79 -2.46 -9.17
C PHE A 128 -13.39 -2.58 -10.63
N ASN A 129 -13.72 -3.67 -11.31
CA ASN A 129 -13.37 -3.93 -12.70
C ASN A 129 -11.85 -3.79 -12.96
N VAL A 130 -11.02 -4.11 -11.96
CA VAL A 130 -9.56 -4.09 -12.11
C VAL A 130 -9.16 -5.22 -13.05
N PRO A 131 -8.45 -4.96 -14.16
CA PRO A 131 -7.97 -6.03 -15.04
C PRO A 131 -6.93 -6.90 -14.33
N GLU A 132 -6.89 -8.21 -14.62
CA GLU A 132 -5.94 -9.14 -13.98
C GLU A 132 -4.48 -8.70 -14.14
N GLN A 133 -4.10 -8.15 -15.32
CA GLN A 133 -2.77 -7.60 -15.56
C GLN A 133 -2.44 -6.36 -14.73
N ASN A 134 -3.42 -5.78 -14.03
CA ASN A 134 -3.25 -4.65 -13.12
C ASN A 134 -3.33 -5.07 -11.65
N PHE A 135 -3.21 -6.35 -11.35
CA PHE A 135 -3.24 -6.85 -9.99
C PHE A 135 -1.95 -7.60 -9.65
N LEU A 136 -1.28 -7.18 -8.57
CA LEU A 136 -0.06 -7.79 -8.06
C LEU A 136 -0.27 -8.21 -6.59
N VAL A 137 0.57 -9.12 -6.13
CA VAL A 137 0.60 -9.56 -4.73
C VAL A 137 2.00 -9.42 -4.17
N ILE A 138 2.12 -8.90 -2.96
CA ILE A 138 3.35 -8.99 -2.14
C ILE A 138 3.20 -10.19 -1.21
N SER A 139 4.16 -11.09 -1.24
CA SER A 139 4.25 -12.26 -0.37
C SER A 139 5.68 -12.45 0.13
N GLY A 140 5.87 -13.25 1.17
CA GLY A 140 7.20 -13.62 1.66
C GLY A 140 7.19 -14.03 3.13
N PRO A 141 8.18 -14.81 3.56
CA PRO A 141 8.36 -15.26 4.94
C PRO A 141 9.11 -14.19 5.77
N CYS A 142 8.52 -13.00 5.92
CA CYS A 142 9.15 -11.90 6.65
C CYS A 142 8.18 -11.24 7.63
N HIS A 143 8.72 -10.65 8.69
CA HIS A 143 7.99 -9.86 9.66
C HIS A 143 8.18 -8.37 9.37
N ALA A 144 7.12 -7.58 9.56
CA ALA A 144 7.13 -6.15 9.28
C ALA A 144 8.22 -5.41 10.07
N GLU A 145 8.43 -5.81 11.32
CA GLU A 145 9.44 -5.25 12.21
C GLU A 145 10.87 -5.50 11.70
N GLU A 146 11.13 -6.68 11.15
CA GLU A 146 12.44 -7.03 10.59
C GLU A 146 12.71 -6.27 9.29
N VAL A 147 11.70 -6.20 8.42
CA VAL A 147 11.78 -5.40 7.18
C VAL A 147 12.05 -3.92 7.49
N ALA A 148 11.33 -3.35 8.45
CA ALA A 148 11.51 -1.96 8.84
C ALA A 148 12.87 -1.69 9.52
N GLN A 149 13.51 -2.70 10.11
CA GLN A 149 14.85 -2.66 10.67
C GLN A 149 15.96 -2.95 9.63
N GLU A 150 15.60 -3.04 8.35
CA GLU A 150 16.52 -3.31 7.25
C GLU A 150 17.26 -4.67 7.37
N LYS A 151 16.65 -5.64 8.09
CA LYS A 151 17.16 -7.00 8.14
C LYS A 151 16.91 -7.70 6.80
N LEU A 152 17.80 -8.64 6.45
CA LEU A 152 17.65 -9.44 5.24
C LEU A 152 16.27 -10.10 5.20
N SER A 153 15.49 -9.73 4.20
CA SER A 153 14.12 -10.17 4.03
C SER A 153 13.88 -10.57 2.58
N TYR A 154 13.10 -11.61 2.36
CA TYR A 154 12.77 -12.08 1.03
C TYR A 154 11.30 -11.75 0.74
N LEU A 155 11.09 -10.88 -0.24
CA LEU A 155 9.77 -10.52 -0.73
C LEU A 155 9.59 -11.02 -2.16
N THR A 156 8.42 -11.59 -2.43
CA THR A 156 8.00 -11.99 -3.76
C THR A 156 6.91 -11.05 -4.25
N ILE A 157 7.10 -10.47 -5.42
CA ILE A 157 6.08 -9.72 -6.14
C ILE A 157 5.57 -10.59 -7.27
N ALA A 158 4.30 -10.98 -7.22
CA ALA A 158 3.68 -11.87 -8.19
C ALA A 158 2.49 -11.21 -8.88
N GLY A 159 2.28 -11.54 -10.15
CA GLY A 159 1.15 -11.10 -10.96
C GLY A 159 1.27 -11.65 -12.38
N VAL A 160 0.20 -11.57 -13.16
CA VAL A 160 0.22 -12.06 -14.56
C VAL A 160 1.06 -11.19 -15.48
N ASP A 161 1.22 -9.90 -15.17
CA ASP A 161 2.11 -8.99 -15.89
C ASP A 161 3.48 -8.90 -15.18
N ALA A 162 4.43 -9.69 -15.66
CA ALA A 162 5.78 -9.74 -15.11
C ALA A 162 6.51 -8.37 -15.20
N THR A 163 6.22 -7.56 -16.21
CA THR A 163 6.83 -6.23 -16.37
C THR A 163 6.39 -5.29 -15.25
N LYS A 164 5.09 -5.29 -14.90
CA LYS A 164 4.58 -4.50 -13.77
C LYS A 164 5.11 -5.01 -12.45
N ALA A 165 5.19 -6.34 -12.27
CA ALA A 165 5.77 -6.94 -11.08
C ALA A 165 7.23 -6.52 -10.88
N GLN A 166 8.06 -6.57 -11.92
CA GLN A 166 9.46 -6.11 -11.89
C GLN A 166 9.56 -4.60 -11.61
N LYS A 167 8.72 -3.78 -12.26
CA LYS A 167 8.68 -2.33 -12.00
C LYS A 167 8.36 -2.02 -10.54
N PHE A 168 7.38 -2.72 -9.96
CA PHE A 168 7.04 -2.51 -8.56
C PHE A 168 8.14 -3.03 -7.62
N ALA A 169 8.71 -4.21 -7.88
CA ALA A 169 9.80 -4.77 -7.09
C ALA A 169 11.02 -3.83 -7.05
N ALA A 170 11.32 -3.13 -8.14
CA ALA A 170 12.42 -2.16 -8.20
C ALA A 170 12.18 -0.88 -7.37
N LEU A 171 10.97 -0.70 -6.81
CA LEU A 171 10.66 0.42 -5.92
C LEU A 171 10.91 0.09 -4.44
N LEU A 172 11.03 -1.21 -4.10
CA LEU A 172 11.24 -1.71 -2.74
C LEU A 172 12.72 -1.95 -2.43
#